data_d6c6615e2f319e1d07f764bd2359b6e4
#
_entry.id   d6c6615e2f319e1d07f764bd2359b6e4
#
_cell.length_a   1.000
_cell.length_b   1.000
_cell.length_c   1.000
_cell.angle_alpha   90.00
_cell.angle_beta   90.00
_cell.angle_gamma   90.00
#
_symmetry.space_group_name_H-M   'P 1'
#
loop_
_entity.id
_entity.type
_entity.pdbx_description
1 polymer ?
#
loop_
_entity_poly.entity_id
_entity_poly.type
_entity_poly.pdbx_seq_one_letter_code
_entity_poly.pdbx_strand_id
1 'polypeptide(L)'
;PAVSTTDGPSGIRACYYTALLPCGTALASAWDPEAMEALGHLFGLEMEKKGSHILLGPGLNIHRDPLCGRNFEYFSEDPLLSGKMAAAMIRGIQSVKGRSACPKHFACNNQETNRAHNDSRLSMRALREIYLRGFEICVKESNPLTLMTCYNRINGVWGHYQSELVTNVLREEWGFDGLVITDWWMQPCADPDFPNLRNDAYRVRAQVDVLMPGGEKFGGRAGDGSLMESYRAEKGITLGEMQRSAKNVLTLCARLKG
;
A
#
# COMPACT_ATOMS: atom_id res chain seq x y z
N PRO A 1 -3.26 19.00 -9.93
CA PRO A 1 -4.32 18.13 -10.36
C PRO A 1 -4.77 17.18 -9.26
N ALA A 2 -6.09 17.01 -9.06
CA ALA A 2 -6.60 16.09 -8.06
C ALA A 2 -6.44 14.64 -8.56
N VAL A 3 -5.99 13.74 -7.70
CA VAL A 3 -5.99 12.29 -7.90
C VAL A 3 -6.97 11.71 -6.89
N SER A 4 -7.95 10.94 -7.38
CA SER A 4 -8.97 10.30 -6.54
C SER A 4 -8.62 8.84 -6.29
N THR A 5 -8.86 8.39 -5.07
CA THR A 5 -8.76 6.98 -4.67
C THR A 5 -10.15 6.40 -4.48
N THR A 6 -10.29 5.10 -4.67
CA THR A 6 -11.49 4.36 -4.32
C THR A 6 -11.10 3.09 -3.57
N ASP A 7 -11.82 2.82 -2.49
CA ASP A 7 -11.70 1.55 -1.80
C ASP A 7 -12.49 0.47 -2.54
N GLY A 8 -12.24 -0.79 -2.21
CA GLY A 8 -13.06 -1.92 -2.61
C GLY A 8 -12.36 -3.01 -3.42
N PRO A 9 -11.67 -3.95 -2.74
CA PRO A 9 -11.14 -5.16 -3.40
C PRO A 9 -12.20 -6.03 -4.08
N SER A 10 -13.46 -5.91 -3.67
CA SER A 10 -14.60 -6.65 -4.26
C SER A 10 -15.55 -5.77 -5.09
N GLY A 11 -15.14 -4.56 -5.49
CA GLY A 11 -15.93 -3.62 -6.28
C GLY A 11 -15.62 -2.17 -5.93
N ILE A 12 -15.87 -1.25 -6.85
CA ILE A 12 -15.61 0.18 -6.67
C ILE A 12 -16.56 0.74 -5.62
N ARG A 13 -16.02 1.33 -4.55
CA ARG A 13 -16.83 1.97 -3.48
C ARG A 13 -17.02 3.46 -3.74
N ALA A 14 -17.86 4.06 -2.91
CA ALA A 14 -18.22 5.48 -2.96
C ALA A 14 -18.94 5.94 -4.25
N CYS A 15 -19.45 5.03 -5.05
CA CYS A 15 -20.27 5.31 -6.22
C CYS A 15 -21.55 4.48 -6.18
N TYR A 16 -22.62 5.01 -6.75
CA TYR A 16 -23.86 4.25 -6.95
C TYR A 16 -23.73 3.37 -8.20
N TYR A 17 -24.33 2.19 -8.17
CA TYR A 17 -24.39 1.27 -9.30
C TYR A 17 -23.02 0.84 -9.82
N THR A 18 -22.31 0.09 -9.00
CA THR A 18 -21.06 -0.56 -9.36
C THR A 18 -21.23 -2.08 -9.30
N ALA A 19 -20.38 -2.81 -10.02
CA ALA A 19 -20.35 -4.25 -9.95
C ALA A 19 -19.88 -4.71 -8.56
N LEU A 20 -20.55 -5.71 -8.02
CA LEU A 20 -20.06 -6.48 -6.88
C LEU A 20 -19.40 -7.73 -7.43
N LEU A 21 -18.10 -7.80 -7.26
CA LEU A 21 -17.30 -8.94 -7.69
C LEU A 21 -17.15 -9.96 -6.56
N PRO A 22 -16.84 -11.21 -6.87
CA PRO A 22 -16.51 -12.19 -5.84
C PRO A 22 -15.40 -11.69 -4.92
N CYS A 23 -15.39 -12.13 -3.66
CA CYS A 23 -14.34 -11.77 -2.73
C CYS A 23 -12.98 -12.35 -3.15
N GLY A 24 -11.88 -11.75 -2.65
CA GLY A 24 -10.52 -12.12 -3.04
C GLY A 24 -10.23 -13.61 -2.92
N THR A 25 -10.67 -14.23 -1.83
CA THR A 25 -10.54 -15.68 -1.61
C THR A 25 -11.23 -16.50 -2.71
N ALA A 26 -12.45 -16.13 -3.09
CA ALA A 26 -13.17 -16.83 -4.17
C ALA A 26 -12.51 -16.64 -5.52
N LEU A 27 -12.03 -15.43 -5.83
CA LEU A 27 -11.30 -15.14 -7.06
C LEU A 27 -10.02 -15.96 -7.17
N ALA A 28 -9.23 -16.03 -6.09
CA ALA A 28 -7.99 -16.80 -6.09
C ALA A 28 -8.22 -18.31 -6.19
N SER A 29 -9.36 -18.81 -5.71
CA SER A 29 -9.75 -20.22 -5.80
C SER A 29 -9.96 -20.72 -7.24
N ALA A 30 -10.08 -19.80 -8.21
CA ALA A 30 -10.14 -20.17 -9.63
C ALA A 30 -8.78 -20.64 -10.18
N TRP A 31 -7.67 -20.25 -9.57
CA TRP A 31 -6.29 -20.56 -10.02
C TRP A 31 -6.02 -20.15 -11.47
N ASP A 32 -6.73 -19.14 -11.94
CA ASP A 32 -6.71 -18.64 -13.31
C ASP A 32 -6.22 -17.19 -13.38
N PRO A 33 -4.91 -16.96 -13.60
CA PRO A 33 -4.38 -15.62 -13.72
C PRO A 33 -4.91 -14.85 -14.94
N GLU A 34 -5.28 -15.54 -16.03
CA GLU A 34 -5.81 -14.88 -17.23
C GLU A 34 -7.21 -14.31 -16.95
N ALA A 35 -8.08 -15.09 -16.33
CA ALA A 35 -9.38 -14.61 -15.88
C ALA A 35 -9.24 -13.48 -14.85
N MET A 36 -8.25 -13.56 -13.95
CA MET A 36 -7.96 -12.50 -12.98
C MET A 36 -7.52 -11.20 -13.66
N GLU A 37 -6.68 -11.28 -14.70
CA GLU A 37 -6.23 -10.13 -15.47
C GLU A 37 -7.38 -9.48 -16.24
N ALA A 38 -8.23 -10.30 -16.87
CA ALA A 38 -9.46 -9.82 -17.53
C ALA A 38 -10.40 -9.12 -16.56
N LEU A 39 -10.57 -9.66 -15.34
CA LEU A 39 -11.34 -9.04 -14.28
C LEU A 39 -10.71 -7.72 -13.83
N GLY A 40 -9.40 -7.67 -13.69
CA GLY A 40 -8.66 -6.44 -13.40
C GLY A 40 -8.91 -5.36 -14.45
N HIS A 41 -8.95 -5.74 -15.73
CA HIS A 41 -9.30 -4.81 -16.80
C HIS A 41 -10.72 -4.24 -16.65
N LEU A 42 -11.70 -5.08 -16.32
CA LEU A 42 -13.07 -4.62 -16.02
C LEU A 42 -13.10 -3.63 -14.84
N PHE A 43 -12.33 -3.90 -13.79
CA PHE A 43 -12.15 -2.94 -12.70
C PHE A 43 -11.62 -1.60 -13.19
N GLY A 44 -10.59 -1.61 -14.04
CA GLY A 44 -10.01 -0.42 -14.62
C GLY A 44 -11.02 0.41 -15.42
N LEU A 45 -11.83 -0.26 -16.25
CA LEU A 45 -12.90 0.39 -17.03
C LEU A 45 -13.99 1.00 -16.12
N GLU A 46 -14.37 0.28 -15.06
CA GLU A 46 -15.35 0.82 -14.11
C GLU A 46 -14.77 2.02 -13.33
N MET A 47 -13.50 1.97 -12.92
CA MET A 47 -12.79 3.10 -12.33
C MET A 47 -12.79 4.33 -13.27
N GLU A 48 -12.53 4.10 -14.55
CA GLU A 48 -12.54 5.17 -15.56
C GLU A 48 -13.93 5.81 -15.64
N LYS A 49 -14.96 5.00 -15.78
CA LYS A 49 -16.35 5.45 -15.83
C LYS A 49 -16.78 6.22 -14.57
N LYS A 50 -16.21 5.89 -13.41
CA LYS A 50 -16.53 6.52 -12.12
C LYS A 50 -15.57 7.65 -11.73
N GLY A 51 -14.56 7.97 -12.56
CA GLY A 51 -13.61 9.04 -12.32
C GLY A 51 -12.59 8.74 -11.21
N SER A 52 -12.37 7.47 -10.86
CA SER A 52 -11.37 7.05 -9.88
C SER A 52 -10.05 6.73 -10.54
N HIS A 53 -8.94 7.15 -9.93
CA HIS A 53 -7.59 6.96 -10.47
C HIS A 53 -6.85 5.78 -9.83
N ILE A 54 -7.04 5.57 -8.54
CA ILE A 54 -6.30 4.56 -7.77
C ILE A 54 -7.32 3.64 -7.06
N LEU A 55 -7.26 2.34 -7.34
CA LEU A 55 -7.94 1.33 -6.55
C LEU A 55 -7.10 0.97 -5.33
N LEU A 56 -7.67 1.08 -4.13
CA LEU A 56 -7.02 0.64 -2.88
C LEU A 56 -7.15 -0.88 -2.74
N GLY A 57 -6.42 -1.58 -3.55
CA GLY A 57 -6.39 -3.03 -3.70
C GLY A 57 -5.46 -3.45 -4.84
N PRO A 58 -5.22 -4.76 -4.98
CA PRO A 58 -5.75 -5.86 -4.18
C PRO A 58 -5.12 -5.96 -2.79
N GLY A 59 -5.84 -6.61 -1.85
CA GLY A 59 -5.27 -7.08 -0.61
C GLY A 59 -4.54 -8.39 -0.83
N LEU A 60 -3.30 -8.53 -0.35
CA LEU A 60 -2.53 -9.77 -0.56
C LEU A 60 -1.75 -10.28 0.66
N ASN A 61 -2.12 -9.86 1.85
CA ASN A 61 -1.63 -10.53 3.06
C ASN A 61 -2.11 -11.99 3.07
N ILE A 62 -1.27 -12.92 3.52
CA ILE A 62 -1.64 -14.34 3.52
C ILE A 62 -2.68 -14.64 4.61
N HIS A 63 -3.53 -15.65 4.38
CA HIS A 63 -4.47 -16.19 5.36
C HIS A 63 -3.71 -16.96 6.44
N ARG A 64 -3.14 -16.25 7.42
CA ARG A 64 -2.35 -16.85 8.49
C ARG A 64 -3.23 -17.31 9.65
N ASP A 65 -4.24 -16.52 9.99
CA ASP A 65 -5.24 -16.80 11.01
C ASP A 65 -6.61 -16.93 10.33
N PRO A 66 -7.27 -18.08 10.43
CA PRO A 66 -8.60 -18.27 9.82
C PRO A 66 -9.66 -17.34 10.40
N LEU A 67 -9.45 -16.79 11.60
CA LEU A 67 -10.36 -15.83 12.24
C LEU A 67 -10.05 -14.37 11.87
N CYS A 68 -9.06 -14.10 11.01
CA CYS A 68 -8.78 -12.75 10.55
C CYS A 68 -9.97 -12.17 9.79
N GLY A 69 -10.52 -11.06 10.29
CA GLY A 69 -11.72 -10.42 9.75
C GLY A 69 -11.57 -9.85 8.33
N ARG A 70 -10.35 -9.85 7.77
CA ARG A 70 -10.06 -9.37 6.41
C ARG A 70 -9.67 -10.46 5.42
N ASN A 71 -9.75 -11.73 5.80
CA ASN A 71 -9.45 -12.84 4.90
C ASN A 71 -10.30 -12.83 3.62
N PHE A 72 -11.53 -12.31 3.67
CA PHE A 72 -12.40 -12.22 2.50
C PHE A 72 -11.79 -11.39 1.36
N GLU A 73 -11.00 -10.35 1.67
CA GLU A 73 -10.37 -9.49 0.66
C GLU A 73 -8.96 -9.93 0.26
N TYR A 74 -8.37 -10.89 0.99
CA TYR A 74 -7.09 -11.49 0.68
C TYR A 74 -7.27 -12.75 -0.16
N PHE A 75 -6.20 -13.22 -0.81
CA PHE A 75 -6.31 -14.25 -1.82
C PHE A 75 -6.13 -15.67 -1.27
N SER A 76 -5.06 -15.95 -0.53
CA SER A 76 -4.69 -17.30 -0.12
C SER A 76 -3.76 -17.32 1.09
N GLU A 77 -3.58 -18.49 1.68
CA GLU A 77 -2.50 -18.76 2.63
C GLU A 77 -1.14 -18.97 1.91
N ASP A 78 -1.17 -19.30 0.61
CA ASP A 78 0.02 -19.50 -0.22
C ASP A 78 0.50 -18.15 -0.78
N PRO A 79 1.73 -17.71 -0.46
CA PRO A 79 2.28 -16.47 -0.97
C PRO A 79 2.53 -16.48 -2.48
N LEU A 80 2.78 -17.66 -3.08
CA LEU A 80 2.94 -17.77 -4.52
C LEU A 80 1.62 -17.49 -5.24
N LEU A 81 0.55 -18.17 -4.84
CA LEU A 81 -0.78 -17.96 -5.41
C LEU A 81 -1.24 -16.51 -5.20
N SER A 82 -1.09 -15.99 -3.98
CA SER A 82 -1.45 -14.60 -3.67
C SER A 82 -0.69 -13.59 -4.54
N GLY A 83 0.62 -13.79 -4.72
CA GLY A 83 1.45 -12.91 -5.53
C GLY A 83 1.09 -12.95 -7.02
N LYS A 84 0.88 -14.14 -7.58
CA LYS A 84 0.52 -14.32 -8.99
C LYS A 84 -0.85 -13.73 -9.33
N MET A 85 -1.85 -13.98 -8.48
CA MET A 85 -3.20 -13.46 -8.67
C MET A 85 -3.24 -11.94 -8.51
N ALA A 86 -2.50 -11.40 -7.51
CA ALA A 86 -2.36 -9.96 -7.34
C ALA A 86 -1.70 -9.30 -8.55
N ALA A 87 -0.61 -9.89 -9.06
CA ALA A 87 0.09 -9.36 -10.23
C ALA A 87 -0.82 -9.33 -11.48
N ALA A 88 -1.58 -10.39 -11.71
CA ALA A 88 -2.54 -10.46 -12.80
C ALA A 88 -3.62 -9.37 -12.69
N MET A 89 -4.25 -9.24 -11.52
CA MET A 89 -5.26 -8.19 -11.29
C MET A 89 -4.69 -6.79 -11.52
N ILE A 90 -3.48 -6.52 -11.05
CA ILE A 90 -2.83 -5.20 -11.22
C ILE A 90 -2.55 -4.91 -12.68
N ARG A 91 -2.02 -5.88 -13.44
CA ARG A 91 -1.81 -5.70 -14.89
C ARG A 91 -3.12 -5.36 -15.59
N GLY A 92 -4.19 -6.07 -15.25
CA GLY A 92 -5.52 -5.78 -15.79
C GLY A 92 -6.00 -4.36 -15.47
N ILE A 93 -5.94 -3.93 -14.21
CA ILE A 93 -6.33 -2.58 -13.80
C ILE A 93 -5.49 -1.52 -14.54
N GLN A 94 -4.19 -1.70 -14.57
CA GLN A 94 -3.24 -0.74 -15.16
C GLN A 94 -3.19 -0.77 -16.69
N SER A 95 -3.83 -1.76 -17.34
CA SER A 95 -4.04 -1.76 -18.79
C SER A 95 -5.01 -0.65 -19.24
N VAL A 96 -5.83 -0.14 -18.33
CA VAL A 96 -6.68 1.03 -18.59
C VAL A 96 -5.90 2.30 -18.27
N LYS A 97 -5.73 3.14 -19.28
CA LYS A 97 -4.92 4.36 -19.18
C LYS A 97 -5.36 5.25 -18.00
N GLY A 98 -4.40 5.73 -17.24
CA GLY A 98 -4.66 6.61 -16.11
C GLY A 98 -5.24 5.92 -14.87
N ARG A 99 -5.13 4.60 -14.78
CA ARG A 99 -5.58 3.82 -13.61
C ARG A 99 -4.37 3.17 -12.93
N SER A 100 -4.46 3.04 -11.62
CA SER A 100 -3.45 2.40 -10.77
C SER A 100 -4.12 1.46 -9.79
N ALA A 101 -3.47 0.34 -9.52
CA ALA A 101 -3.74 -0.47 -8.35
C ALA A 101 -2.81 -0.08 -7.19
N CYS A 102 -3.25 -0.36 -5.97
CA CYS A 102 -2.50 -0.12 -4.74
C CYS A 102 -2.51 -1.39 -3.87
N PRO A 103 -1.60 -2.35 -4.14
CA PRO A 103 -1.52 -3.55 -3.34
C PRO A 103 -1.30 -3.22 -1.86
N LYS A 104 -1.94 -4.00 -0.97
CA LYS A 104 -2.01 -3.72 0.46
C LYS A 104 -2.12 -5.00 1.28
N HIS A 105 -1.76 -5.01 2.55
CA HIS A 105 -1.13 -3.96 3.37
C HIS A 105 0.30 -4.37 3.65
N PHE A 106 1.26 -3.63 3.22
CA PHE A 106 2.69 -3.98 3.28
C PHE A 106 3.28 -3.65 4.66
N ALA A 107 3.50 -4.66 5.53
CA ALA A 107 3.25 -6.09 5.39
C ALA A 107 2.74 -6.69 6.72
N CYS A 108 2.50 -8.00 6.72
CA CYS A 108 2.17 -8.76 7.94
C CYS A 108 0.87 -8.35 8.65
N ASN A 109 -0.12 -7.82 7.94
CA ASN A 109 -1.45 -7.57 8.48
C ASN A 109 -2.32 -8.84 8.37
N ASN A 110 -2.04 -9.83 9.22
CA ASN A 110 -2.62 -11.18 9.14
C ASN A 110 -3.66 -11.46 10.24
N GLN A 111 -4.03 -10.44 11.03
CA GLN A 111 -5.09 -10.48 12.03
C GLN A 111 -5.60 -9.05 12.30
N GLU A 112 -6.85 -8.92 12.77
CA GLU A 112 -7.51 -7.63 12.95
C GLU A 112 -7.73 -7.25 14.41
N THR A 113 -7.51 -8.17 15.35
CA THR A 113 -7.64 -7.86 16.78
C THR A 113 -6.61 -6.83 17.19
N ASN A 114 -7.09 -5.65 17.64
CA ASN A 114 -6.23 -4.54 18.03
C ASN A 114 -5.20 -4.13 16.96
N ARG A 115 -5.58 -4.19 15.68
CA ARG A 115 -4.67 -4.04 14.52
C ARG A 115 -3.81 -2.77 14.55
N ALA A 116 -4.33 -1.67 15.10
CA ALA A 116 -3.62 -0.40 15.20
C ALA A 116 -2.53 -0.39 16.29
N HIS A 117 -2.41 -1.43 17.10
CA HIS A 117 -1.42 -1.57 18.18
C HIS A 117 -0.71 -2.93 18.18
N ASN A 118 -1.06 -3.80 17.24
CA ASN A 118 -0.45 -5.12 17.09
C ASN A 118 1.01 -5.02 16.67
N ASP A 119 1.81 -6.00 17.08
CA ASP A 119 3.22 -6.15 16.68
C ASP A 119 3.45 -7.58 16.17
N SER A 120 3.57 -7.71 14.88
CA SER A 120 3.87 -8.97 14.20
C SER A 120 5.32 -9.35 14.45
N ARG A 121 5.56 -10.33 15.33
CA ARG A 121 6.88 -10.81 15.69
C ARG A 121 7.24 -12.07 14.92
N LEU A 122 8.30 -12.02 14.13
CA LEU A 122 8.70 -13.12 13.26
C LEU A 122 10.19 -13.05 12.91
N SER A 123 10.77 -14.20 12.54
CA SER A 123 12.14 -14.25 12.06
C SER A 123 12.29 -13.57 10.68
N MET A 124 13.48 -13.09 10.37
CA MET A 124 13.77 -12.53 9.04
C MET A 124 13.55 -13.53 7.92
N ARG A 125 13.82 -14.82 8.17
CA ARG A 125 13.55 -15.88 7.21
C ARG A 125 12.05 -16.00 6.93
N ALA A 126 11.21 -16.12 7.95
CA ALA A 126 9.76 -16.18 7.78
C ALA A 126 9.23 -14.92 7.09
N LEU A 127 9.72 -13.74 7.48
CA LEU A 127 9.35 -12.47 6.84
C LEU A 127 9.62 -12.50 5.34
N ARG A 128 10.84 -12.87 4.92
CA ARG A 128 11.25 -12.90 3.52
C ARG A 128 10.60 -13.98 2.68
N GLU A 129 10.56 -15.22 3.20
CA GLU A 129 10.13 -16.38 2.43
C GLU A 129 8.59 -16.53 2.37
N ILE A 130 7.86 -15.95 3.32
CA ILE A 130 6.41 -16.12 3.43
C ILE A 130 5.70 -14.77 3.29
N TYR A 131 5.89 -13.85 4.24
CA TYR A 131 5.04 -12.65 4.35
C TYR A 131 5.35 -11.57 3.31
N LEU A 132 6.58 -11.47 2.85
CA LEU A 132 6.99 -10.56 1.79
C LEU A 132 6.93 -11.19 0.40
N ARG A 133 6.95 -12.53 0.31
CA ARG A 133 7.07 -13.22 -0.98
C ARG A 133 5.94 -12.89 -1.97
N GLY A 134 4.71 -12.83 -1.50
CA GLY A 134 3.57 -12.41 -2.33
C GLY A 134 3.72 -10.99 -2.87
N PHE A 135 4.17 -10.05 -2.03
CA PHE A 135 4.45 -8.68 -2.44
C PHE A 135 5.61 -8.58 -3.43
N GLU A 136 6.68 -9.35 -3.23
CA GLU A 136 7.82 -9.39 -4.15
C GLU A 136 7.39 -9.81 -5.56
N ILE A 137 6.64 -10.91 -5.67
CA ILE A 137 6.08 -11.40 -6.93
C ILE A 137 5.20 -10.32 -7.56
N CYS A 138 4.29 -9.76 -6.78
CA CYS A 138 3.37 -8.71 -7.20
C CYS A 138 4.12 -7.51 -7.79
N VAL A 139 5.11 -6.98 -7.08
CA VAL A 139 5.91 -5.83 -7.53
C VAL A 139 6.68 -6.15 -8.80
N LYS A 140 7.41 -7.26 -8.82
CA LYS A 140 8.28 -7.61 -9.95
C LYS A 140 7.52 -7.98 -11.23
N GLU A 141 6.32 -8.57 -11.11
CA GLU A 141 5.56 -9.05 -12.26
C GLU A 141 4.49 -8.08 -12.77
N SER A 142 4.12 -7.06 -12.00
CA SER A 142 3.08 -6.11 -12.41
C SER A 142 3.46 -4.63 -12.32
N ASN A 143 4.58 -4.32 -11.69
CA ASN A 143 5.04 -2.94 -11.49
C ASN A 143 3.91 -1.98 -11.05
N PRO A 144 3.31 -2.19 -9.86
CA PRO A 144 2.21 -1.35 -9.40
C PRO A 144 2.66 0.10 -9.23
N LEU A 145 1.80 1.06 -9.63
CA LEU A 145 2.15 2.48 -9.53
C LEU A 145 2.04 3.02 -8.10
N THR A 146 1.31 2.34 -7.23
CA THR A 146 1.17 2.69 -5.81
C THR A 146 1.22 1.45 -4.94
N LEU A 147 1.55 1.63 -3.64
CA LEU A 147 1.55 0.58 -2.64
C LEU A 147 1.16 1.17 -1.27
N MET A 148 0.41 0.43 -0.46
CA MET A 148 -0.05 0.87 0.87
C MET A 148 0.64 0.09 1.98
N THR A 149 1.15 0.82 2.99
CA THR A 149 1.71 0.22 4.20
C THR A 149 0.62 -0.30 5.15
N CYS A 150 1.00 -1.10 6.13
CA CYS A 150 0.09 -1.71 7.10
C CYS A 150 -0.09 -0.89 8.37
N TYR A 151 -1.13 -1.22 9.17
CA TYR A 151 -1.37 -0.63 10.49
C TYR A 151 -0.41 -1.12 11.56
N ASN A 152 -0.07 -2.41 11.53
CA ASN A 152 0.66 -3.08 12.59
C ASN A 152 2.15 -2.69 12.62
N ARG A 153 2.77 -2.98 13.76
CA ARG A 153 4.23 -3.07 13.83
C ARG A 153 4.72 -4.38 13.24
N ILE A 154 5.95 -4.35 12.79
CA ILE A 154 6.70 -5.54 12.35
C ILE A 154 8.02 -5.52 13.11
N ASN A 155 8.20 -6.50 13.99
CA ASN A 155 9.37 -6.59 14.88
C ASN A 155 9.66 -5.28 15.64
N GLY A 156 8.61 -4.62 16.13
CA GLY A 156 8.69 -3.42 16.96
C GLY A 156 8.55 -2.09 16.24
N VAL A 157 8.70 -2.03 14.93
CA VAL A 157 8.60 -0.79 14.15
C VAL A 157 7.29 -0.76 13.36
N TRP A 158 6.59 0.38 13.40
CA TRP A 158 5.36 0.57 12.64
C TRP A 158 5.61 0.44 11.13
N GLY A 159 4.71 -0.22 10.39
CA GLY A 159 4.87 -0.47 8.95
C GLY A 159 5.10 0.79 8.12
N HIS A 160 4.51 1.91 8.48
CA HIS A 160 4.68 3.20 7.80
C HIS A 160 5.93 3.99 8.22
N TYR A 161 6.76 3.43 9.11
CA TYR A 161 8.09 3.93 9.49
C TYR A 161 9.20 2.91 9.23
N GLN A 162 8.88 1.77 8.61
CA GLN A 162 9.80 0.65 8.37
C GLN A 162 10.76 0.94 7.21
N SER A 163 11.83 1.68 7.49
CA SER A 163 12.86 1.99 6.50
C SER A 163 13.49 0.73 5.89
N GLU A 164 13.73 -0.31 6.71
CA GLU A 164 14.26 -1.60 6.24
C GLU A 164 13.37 -2.21 5.15
N LEU A 165 12.06 -2.22 5.34
CA LEU A 165 11.15 -2.82 4.38
C LEU A 165 10.83 -1.90 3.20
N VAL A 166 10.60 -0.61 3.45
CA VAL A 166 10.18 0.31 2.38
C VAL A 166 11.36 0.80 1.56
N THR A 167 12.47 1.17 2.20
CA THR A 167 13.66 1.63 1.48
C THR A 167 14.46 0.47 0.93
N ASN A 168 15.00 -0.39 1.82
CA ASN A 168 15.96 -1.39 1.37
C ASN A 168 15.30 -2.50 0.57
N VAL A 169 14.20 -3.09 1.08
CA VAL A 169 13.58 -4.24 0.43
C VAL A 169 12.72 -3.81 -0.77
N LEU A 170 11.72 -2.96 -0.55
CA LEU A 170 10.76 -2.61 -1.59
C LEU A 170 11.40 -1.81 -2.72
N ARG A 171 12.15 -0.74 -2.38
CA ARG A 171 12.69 0.16 -3.41
C ARG A 171 14.04 -0.31 -3.96
N GLU A 172 15.00 -0.68 -3.11
CA GLU A 172 16.35 -1.01 -3.57
C GLU A 172 16.45 -2.44 -4.09
N GLU A 173 15.96 -3.44 -3.35
CA GLU A 173 16.07 -4.84 -3.79
C GLU A 173 15.07 -5.21 -4.89
N TRP A 174 13.81 -4.74 -4.78
CA TRP A 174 12.76 -5.11 -5.75
C TRP A 174 12.59 -4.10 -6.88
N GLY A 175 13.20 -2.91 -6.76
CA GLY A 175 13.16 -1.87 -7.80
C GLY A 175 11.83 -1.11 -7.89
N PHE A 176 11.04 -1.06 -6.83
CA PHE A 176 9.77 -0.34 -6.83
C PHE A 176 9.98 1.17 -6.95
N ASP A 177 9.50 1.76 -8.03
CA ASP A 177 9.61 3.19 -8.36
C ASP A 177 8.31 3.99 -8.16
N GLY A 178 7.26 3.32 -7.66
CA GLY A 178 5.94 3.91 -7.45
C GLY A 178 5.81 4.73 -6.16
N LEU A 179 4.60 5.21 -5.92
CA LEU A 179 4.23 5.98 -4.73
C LEU A 179 3.87 5.04 -3.57
N VAL A 180 4.44 5.27 -2.40
CA VAL A 180 4.05 4.57 -1.16
C VAL A 180 3.14 5.48 -0.34
N ILE A 181 1.96 4.97 0.00
CA ILE A 181 1.00 5.65 0.86
C ILE A 181 0.84 4.91 2.18
N THR A 182 0.40 5.59 3.23
CA THR A 182 0.00 4.92 4.47
C THR A 182 -1.40 4.32 4.34
N ASP A 183 -1.76 3.43 5.25
CA ASP A 183 -3.17 3.19 5.55
C ASP A 183 -3.76 4.43 6.26
N TRP A 184 -5.05 4.44 6.60
CA TRP A 184 -5.76 5.61 7.14
C TRP A 184 -5.54 5.77 8.65
N TRP A 185 -5.41 7.03 9.13
CA TRP A 185 -5.33 7.39 10.55
C TRP A 185 -4.21 6.68 11.33
N MET A 186 -3.02 6.66 10.77
CA MET A 186 -1.86 5.97 11.34
C MET A 186 -1.41 6.55 12.69
N GLN A 187 -0.82 5.71 13.52
CA GLN A 187 -0.27 6.11 14.80
C GLN A 187 0.97 7.02 14.62
N PRO A 188 1.10 8.08 15.45
CA PRO A 188 2.33 8.86 15.49
C PRO A 188 3.48 8.05 16.09
N CYS A 189 4.70 8.34 15.66
CA CYS A 189 5.91 7.71 16.16
C CYS A 189 7.10 8.66 16.07
N ALA A 190 8.16 8.35 16.82
CA ALA A 190 9.45 9.01 16.73
C ALA A 190 10.54 7.97 16.51
N ASP A 191 11.63 8.38 15.89
CA ASP A 191 12.83 7.56 15.76
C ASP A 191 13.60 7.62 17.09
N PRO A 192 13.91 6.47 17.72
CA PRO A 192 14.61 6.46 19.00
C PRO A 192 16.06 6.97 18.90
N ASP A 193 16.71 6.80 17.75
CA ASP A 193 18.09 7.22 17.52
C ASP A 193 18.21 8.66 16.99
N PHE A 194 17.10 9.19 16.44
CA PHE A 194 17.02 10.53 15.85
C PHE A 194 15.81 11.30 16.40
N PRO A 195 15.92 11.92 17.58
CA PRO A 195 14.78 12.55 18.28
C PRO A 195 14.11 13.67 17.47
N ASN A 196 14.81 14.26 16.50
CA ASN A 196 14.27 15.25 15.57
C ASN A 196 13.53 14.63 14.35
N LEU A 197 13.47 13.29 14.28
CA LEU A 197 12.66 12.57 13.31
C LEU A 197 11.45 11.95 13.98
N ARG A 198 10.33 12.64 13.91
CA ARG A 198 9.05 12.16 14.42
C ARG A 198 7.95 12.32 13.38
N ASN A 199 6.91 11.53 13.48
CA ASN A 199 5.70 11.63 12.68
C ASN A 199 6.01 11.73 11.17
N ASP A 200 5.61 12.82 10.51
CA ASP A 200 5.78 12.99 9.06
C ASP A 200 7.24 13.03 8.62
N ALA A 201 8.14 13.57 9.40
CA ALA A 201 9.57 13.59 9.07
C ALA A 201 10.16 12.17 9.07
N TYR A 202 9.81 11.36 10.07
CA TYR A 202 10.27 9.97 10.13
C TYR A 202 9.70 9.14 8.98
N ARG A 203 8.40 9.28 8.70
CA ARG A 203 7.73 8.63 7.58
C ARG A 203 8.39 8.96 6.23
N VAL A 204 8.65 10.24 5.97
CA VAL A 204 9.32 10.69 4.73
C VAL A 204 10.74 10.13 4.61
N ARG A 205 11.51 10.06 5.71
CA ARG A 205 12.82 9.40 5.72
C ARG A 205 12.71 7.92 5.37
N ALA A 206 11.72 7.21 5.89
CA ALA A 206 11.44 5.82 5.54
C ALA A 206 10.92 5.62 4.10
N GLN A 207 10.79 6.69 3.32
CA GLN A 207 10.30 6.69 1.93
C GLN A 207 8.83 6.29 1.76
N VAL A 208 8.01 6.52 2.76
CA VAL A 208 6.55 6.51 2.65
C VAL A 208 6.10 7.93 2.30
N ASP A 209 5.59 8.11 1.10
CA ASP A 209 5.48 9.43 0.48
C ASP A 209 4.25 10.24 0.95
N VAL A 210 3.11 9.56 1.16
CA VAL A 210 1.84 10.24 1.45
C VAL A 210 1.17 9.66 2.70
N LEU A 211 0.76 10.55 3.60
CA LEU A 211 -0.07 10.23 4.77
C LEU A 211 -1.56 10.24 4.39
N MET A 212 -2.29 9.20 4.75
CA MET A 212 -3.72 9.06 4.50
C MET A 212 -4.56 9.04 5.81
N PRO A 213 -5.79 9.61 5.81
CA PRO A 213 -6.26 10.58 4.85
C PRO A 213 -5.58 11.92 5.06
N GLY A 214 -5.37 12.67 3.97
CA GLY A 214 -4.92 14.05 4.08
C GLY A 214 -6.09 15.01 4.32
N GLY A 215 -5.81 16.12 5.01
CA GLY A 215 -6.75 17.23 5.18
C GLY A 215 -7.85 17.01 6.22
N GLU A 216 -8.34 18.12 6.75
CA GLU A 216 -9.33 18.14 7.86
C GLU A 216 -10.71 17.62 7.43
N LYS A 217 -11.08 17.81 6.16
CA LYS A 217 -12.40 17.43 5.62
C LYS A 217 -12.75 15.96 5.79
N PHE A 218 -11.76 15.09 5.91
CA PHE A 218 -11.95 13.64 6.05
C PHE A 218 -11.51 13.13 7.43
N GLY A 219 -11.43 14.00 8.44
CA GLY A 219 -10.92 13.65 9.76
C GLY A 219 -9.42 13.33 9.75
N GLY A 220 -8.74 13.67 8.66
CA GLY A 220 -7.30 13.57 8.55
C GLY A 220 -6.62 14.72 9.28
N ARG A 221 -5.39 14.50 9.68
CA ARG A 221 -4.55 15.57 10.21
C ARG A 221 -4.06 16.39 9.01
N ALA A 222 -4.31 17.71 9.01
CA ALA A 222 -3.40 18.62 8.36
C ALA A 222 -2.00 18.31 8.90
N GLY A 223 -0.96 18.38 8.09
CA GLY A 223 0.39 18.08 8.55
C GLY A 223 0.64 18.72 9.90
N ASP A 224 1.12 17.96 10.86
CA ASP A 224 1.30 18.37 12.26
C ASP A 224 2.46 19.36 12.48
N GLY A 225 3.08 19.83 11.39
CA GLY A 225 4.25 20.70 11.42
C GLY A 225 5.58 19.99 11.64
N SER A 226 5.56 18.71 12.05
CA SER A 226 6.78 17.97 12.40
C SER A 226 7.79 17.89 11.26
N LEU A 227 7.36 17.90 10.01
CA LEU A 227 8.24 17.92 8.85
C LEU A 227 9.10 19.20 8.79
N MET A 228 8.47 20.37 8.96
CA MET A 228 9.16 21.65 8.92
C MET A 228 9.98 21.94 10.17
N GLU A 229 9.53 21.46 11.33
CA GLU A 229 10.30 21.50 12.56
C GLU A 229 11.58 20.67 12.41
N SER A 230 11.46 19.45 11.90
CA SER A 230 12.57 18.53 11.66
C SER A 230 13.57 19.08 10.62
N TYR A 231 13.09 19.71 9.55
CA TYR A 231 13.95 20.33 8.52
C TYR A 231 14.86 21.43 9.08
N ARG A 232 14.41 22.12 10.12
CA ARG A 232 15.18 23.18 10.78
C ARG A 232 16.08 22.67 11.90
N ALA A 233 15.92 21.41 12.30
CA ALA A 233 16.65 20.81 13.40
C ALA A 233 17.95 20.14 12.95
N GLU A 234 18.92 20.10 13.87
CA GLU A 234 20.15 19.31 13.65
C GLU A 234 19.81 17.82 13.48
N LYS A 235 20.42 17.16 12.47
CA LYS A 235 20.15 15.75 12.09
C LYS A 235 18.68 15.44 11.79
N GLY A 236 17.89 16.46 11.46
CA GLY A 236 16.51 16.29 11.02
C GLY A 236 16.39 15.83 9.57
N ILE A 237 15.19 15.99 9.01
CA ILE A 237 14.91 15.67 7.61
C ILE A 237 15.66 16.65 6.68
N THR A 238 16.11 16.16 5.55
CA THR A 238 16.81 16.96 4.53
C THR A 238 15.87 17.43 3.43
N LEU A 239 16.26 18.49 2.73
CA LEU A 239 15.55 18.96 1.54
C LEU A 239 15.45 17.85 0.46
N GLY A 240 16.53 17.08 0.28
CA GLY A 240 16.56 15.99 -0.71
C GLY A 240 15.54 14.89 -0.40
N GLU A 241 15.32 14.55 0.87
CA GLU A 241 14.31 13.58 1.28
C GLU A 241 12.89 14.09 1.01
N MET A 242 12.62 15.36 1.26
CA MET A 242 11.33 15.98 0.93
C MET A 242 11.10 16.06 -0.58
N GLN A 243 12.14 16.45 -1.35
CA GLN A 243 12.07 16.50 -2.82
C GLN A 243 11.85 15.12 -3.42
N ARG A 244 12.44 14.06 -2.86
CA ARG A 244 12.21 12.68 -3.30
C ARG A 244 10.73 12.30 -3.20
N SER A 245 10.09 12.52 -2.06
CA SER A 245 8.65 12.26 -1.89
C SER A 245 7.79 13.13 -2.82
N ALA A 246 8.11 14.41 -2.95
CA ALA A 246 7.41 15.29 -3.87
C ALA A 246 7.55 14.82 -5.34
N LYS A 247 8.75 14.38 -5.75
CA LYS A 247 9.00 13.79 -7.07
C LYS A 247 8.13 12.55 -7.30
N ASN A 248 8.04 11.64 -6.31
CA ASN A 248 7.21 10.44 -6.43
C ASN A 248 5.73 10.78 -6.65
N VAL A 249 5.21 11.77 -5.91
CA VAL A 249 3.84 12.28 -6.10
C VAL A 249 3.65 12.85 -7.50
N LEU A 250 4.55 13.70 -7.96
CA LEU A 250 4.46 14.33 -9.28
C LEU A 250 4.58 13.30 -10.41
N THR A 251 5.47 12.31 -10.25
CA THR A 251 5.63 11.20 -11.20
C THR A 251 4.34 10.39 -11.33
N LEU A 252 3.71 10.05 -10.20
CA LEU A 252 2.41 9.37 -10.23
C LEU A 252 1.35 10.23 -10.95
N CYS A 253 1.26 11.51 -10.60
CA CYS A 253 0.32 12.43 -11.26
C CYS A 253 0.54 12.50 -12.78
N ALA A 254 1.78 12.50 -13.23
CA ALA A 254 2.11 12.46 -14.67
C ALA A 254 1.69 11.14 -15.32
N ARG A 255 2.02 9.99 -14.69
CA ARG A 255 1.63 8.65 -15.20
C ARG A 255 0.11 8.46 -15.29
N LEU A 256 -0.66 9.05 -14.36
CA LEU A 256 -2.13 8.93 -14.33
C LEU A 256 -2.83 9.90 -15.32
N LYS A 257 -2.15 10.90 -15.84
CA LYS A 257 -2.75 11.93 -16.72
C LYS A 257 -2.26 11.90 -18.16
N GLY A 258 -1.10 11.28 -18.39
CA GLY A 258 -0.54 11.06 -19.74
C GLY A 258 -1.28 9.94 -20.43
#